data_a267dde317965b7c2ba1bd4be3aab0e4
#
_entry.id   a267dde317965b7c2ba1bd4be3aab0e4
#
_cell.length_a   1.000
_cell.length_b   1.000
_cell.length_c   1.000
_cell.angle_alpha   90.00
_cell.angle_beta   90.00
_cell.angle_gamma   90.00
#
_symmetry.space_group_name_H-M   'P 1'
#
loop_
_entity.id
_entity.type
_entity.pdbx_description
1 polymer ?
#
loop_
_entity_poly.entity_id
_entity_poly.type
_entity_poly.pdbx_seq_one_letter_code
_entity_poly.pdbx_strand_id
1 'polypeptide(L)'
;MSDNSLSSQIKYHQSVTRLLIILTGSVFVINLLAAMLLEMMPPIPRMDIFLLDSTLQAILIFPIFYLLVFRPLLKNMAELRQAQENLHTVSVAFETRDPILITDAEANILRANNMFLKISGYSSEELIGKNPRILKTERYRDDYYKEMWDHLLRHGSWIGETRIRDKLGNDFAIGMVITAVKDDQNVTTHYVATYNF
;
A
#
# COMPACT_ATOMS: atom_id res chain seq x y z
N MET A 1 -18.05 5.15 7.44
CA MET A 1 -17.01 4.20 6.96
C MET A 1 -17.52 2.78 6.69
N SER A 2 -18.75 2.39 7.08
CA SER A 2 -19.30 1.03 6.90
C SER A 2 -19.94 0.73 5.54
N ASP A 3 -20.45 1.72 4.81
CA ASP A 3 -21.16 1.50 3.53
C ASP A 3 -20.26 1.10 2.35
N ASN A 4 -19.01 1.58 2.33
CA ASN A 4 -18.07 1.25 1.23
C ASN A 4 -17.54 -0.20 1.32
N SER A 5 -17.45 -0.76 2.52
CA SER A 5 -17.00 -2.15 2.71
C SER A 5 -18.09 -3.15 2.32
N LEU A 6 -19.36 -2.84 2.60
CA LEU A 6 -20.51 -3.69 2.25
C LEU A 6 -20.72 -3.72 0.73
N SER A 7 -20.62 -2.57 0.06
CA SER A 7 -20.76 -2.47 -1.40
C SER A 7 -19.64 -3.18 -2.16
N SER A 8 -18.42 -3.16 -1.65
CA SER A 8 -17.29 -3.89 -2.23
C SER A 8 -17.42 -5.41 -2.06
N GLN A 9 -17.89 -5.87 -0.92
CA GLN A 9 -18.17 -7.29 -0.67
C GLN A 9 -19.29 -7.83 -1.56
N ILE A 10 -20.38 -7.07 -1.73
CA ILE A 10 -21.48 -7.46 -2.62
C ILE A 10 -21.01 -7.55 -4.08
N LYS A 11 -20.21 -6.60 -4.56
CA LYS A 11 -19.62 -6.64 -5.93
C LYS A 11 -18.68 -7.84 -6.10
N TYR A 12 -17.89 -8.17 -5.10
CA TYR A 12 -17.01 -9.33 -5.13
C TYR A 12 -17.79 -10.65 -5.21
N HIS A 13 -18.79 -10.84 -4.37
CA HIS A 13 -19.67 -12.03 -4.42
C HIS A 13 -20.42 -12.16 -5.76
N GLN A 14 -20.93 -11.07 -6.32
CA GLN A 14 -21.58 -11.07 -7.64
C GLN A 14 -20.60 -11.45 -8.76
N SER A 15 -19.34 -11.00 -8.67
CA SER A 15 -18.29 -11.33 -9.62
C SER A 15 -17.94 -12.82 -9.58
N VAL A 16 -17.76 -13.40 -8.39
CA VAL A 16 -17.46 -14.82 -8.21
C VAL A 16 -18.61 -15.70 -8.68
N THR A 17 -19.86 -15.35 -8.33
CA THR A 17 -21.05 -16.09 -8.76
C THR A 17 -21.21 -16.09 -10.29
N ARG A 18 -21.02 -14.94 -10.94
CA ARG A 18 -21.02 -14.84 -12.41
C ARG A 18 -19.95 -15.72 -13.05
N LEU A 19 -18.76 -15.72 -12.49
CA LEU A 19 -17.63 -16.50 -12.99
C LEU A 19 -17.92 -18.02 -12.88
N LEU A 20 -18.51 -18.46 -11.76
CA LEU A 20 -18.94 -19.85 -11.59
C LEU A 20 -20.04 -20.26 -12.57
N ILE A 21 -21.04 -19.40 -12.81
CA ILE A 21 -22.11 -19.65 -13.77
C ILE A 21 -21.55 -19.79 -15.19
N ILE A 22 -20.64 -18.89 -15.59
CA ILE A 22 -20.01 -18.93 -16.92
C ILE A 22 -19.16 -20.19 -17.06
N LEU A 23 -18.38 -20.55 -16.04
CA LEU A 23 -17.55 -21.76 -16.05
C LEU A 23 -18.40 -23.02 -16.17
N THR A 24 -19.44 -23.15 -15.34
CA THR A 24 -20.34 -24.30 -15.37
C THR A 24 -21.10 -24.40 -16.69
N GLY A 25 -21.60 -23.28 -17.20
CA GLY A 25 -22.28 -23.22 -18.50
C GLY A 25 -21.35 -23.59 -19.67
N SER A 26 -20.10 -23.11 -19.64
CA SER A 26 -19.12 -23.43 -20.69
C SER A 26 -18.78 -24.93 -20.71
N VAL A 27 -18.59 -25.56 -19.54
CA VAL A 27 -18.35 -27.00 -19.43
C VAL A 27 -19.53 -27.79 -19.99
N PHE A 28 -20.76 -27.38 -19.67
CA PHE A 28 -21.96 -28.04 -20.22
C PHE A 28 -22.05 -27.96 -21.75
N VAL A 29 -21.84 -26.77 -22.32
CA VAL A 29 -21.85 -26.56 -23.78
C VAL A 29 -20.74 -27.38 -24.45
N ILE A 30 -19.56 -27.45 -23.88
CA ILE A 30 -18.43 -28.21 -24.41
C ILE A 30 -18.76 -29.71 -24.43
N ASN A 31 -19.35 -30.25 -23.35
CA ASN A 31 -19.78 -31.66 -23.30
C ASN A 31 -20.83 -31.96 -24.37
N LEU A 32 -21.77 -31.06 -24.59
CA LEU A 32 -22.79 -31.22 -25.64
C LEU A 32 -22.19 -31.23 -27.06
N LEU A 33 -21.24 -30.32 -27.30
CA LEU A 33 -20.54 -30.25 -28.60
C LEU A 33 -19.63 -31.48 -28.83
N ALA A 34 -18.95 -31.96 -27.81
CA ALA A 34 -18.13 -33.16 -27.87
C ALA A 34 -18.98 -34.39 -28.19
N ALA A 35 -20.13 -34.54 -27.54
CA ALA A 35 -21.07 -35.62 -27.82
C ALA A 35 -21.59 -35.58 -29.28
N MET A 36 -21.98 -34.41 -29.78
CA MET A 36 -22.40 -34.25 -31.18
C MET A 36 -21.30 -34.59 -32.20
N LEU A 37 -20.04 -34.19 -31.90
CA LEU A 37 -18.89 -34.50 -32.76
C LEU A 37 -18.62 -36.02 -32.81
N LEU A 38 -18.71 -36.69 -31.67
CA LEU A 38 -18.51 -38.16 -31.58
C LEU A 38 -19.59 -38.94 -32.32
N GLU A 39 -20.84 -38.50 -32.34
CA GLU A 39 -21.92 -39.12 -33.10
C GLU A 39 -21.72 -39.01 -34.64
N MET A 40 -20.98 -38.02 -35.11
CA MET A 40 -20.67 -37.88 -36.54
C MET A 40 -19.49 -38.73 -37.01
N MET A 41 -18.77 -39.40 -36.10
CA MET A 41 -17.60 -40.25 -36.43
C MET A 41 -17.99 -41.70 -36.75
N PRO A 42 -17.21 -42.38 -37.62
CA PRO A 42 -17.43 -43.78 -37.88
C PRO A 42 -17.27 -44.66 -36.61
N PRO A 43 -17.88 -45.84 -36.52
CA PRO A 43 -17.86 -46.66 -35.32
C PRO A 43 -16.41 -47.01 -34.90
N ILE A 44 -15.99 -46.48 -33.76
CA ILE A 44 -14.66 -46.68 -33.18
C ILE A 44 -14.78 -47.57 -31.93
N PRO A 45 -13.74 -48.34 -31.57
CA PRO A 45 -13.74 -49.16 -30.35
C PRO A 45 -14.04 -48.30 -29.12
N ARG A 46 -14.84 -48.84 -28.17
CA ARG A 46 -15.31 -48.08 -27.00
C ARG A 46 -14.19 -47.44 -26.15
N MET A 47 -13.04 -48.06 -26.12
CA MET A 47 -11.91 -47.55 -25.34
C MET A 47 -11.26 -46.30 -26.00
N ASP A 48 -11.19 -46.28 -27.32
CA ASP A 48 -10.66 -45.16 -28.09
C ASP A 48 -11.59 -43.96 -28.04
N ILE A 49 -12.92 -44.18 -28.02
CA ILE A 49 -13.92 -43.14 -27.84
C ILE A 49 -13.77 -42.43 -26.52
N PHE A 50 -13.55 -43.17 -25.43
CA PHE A 50 -13.37 -42.58 -24.09
C PHE A 50 -12.12 -41.69 -23.99
N LEU A 51 -11.00 -42.16 -24.55
CA LEU A 51 -9.76 -41.38 -24.59
C LEU A 51 -9.89 -40.14 -25.49
N LEU A 52 -10.56 -40.27 -26.61
CA LEU A 52 -10.79 -39.15 -27.55
C LEU A 52 -11.70 -38.08 -26.95
N ASP A 53 -12.80 -38.47 -26.28
CA ASP A 53 -13.69 -37.56 -25.58
C ASP A 53 -12.98 -36.79 -24.46
N SER A 54 -12.23 -37.50 -23.62
CA SER A 54 -11.48 -36.88 -22.53
C SER A 54 -10.42 -35.89 -23.00
N THR A 55 -9.70 -36.22 -24.09
CA THR A 55 -8.69 -35.32 -24.66
C THR A 55 -9.31 -34.10 -25.32
N LEU A 56 -10.42 -34.28 -26.05
CA LEU A 56 -11.13 -33.18 -26.68
C LEU A 56 -11.69 -32.21 -25.64
N GLN A 57 -12.29 -32.71 -24.57
CA GLN A 57 -12.80 -31.91 -23.46
C GLN A 57 -11.66 -31.13 -22.78
N ALA A 58 -10.52 -31.76 -22.50
CA ALA A 58 -9.37 -31.08 -21.90
C ALA A 58 -8.86 -29.93 -22.78
N ILE A 59 -8.73 -30.14 -24.08
CA ILE A 59 -8.28 -29.14 -25.05
C ILE A 59 -9.26 -27.93 -25.10
N LEU A 60 -10.55 -28.18 -25.01
CA LEU A 60 -11.57 -27.12 -25.08
C LEU A 60 -11.76 -26.38 -23.75
N ILE A 61 -11.64 -27.09 -22.60
CA ILE A 61 -11.82 -26.49 -21.27
C ILE A 61 -10.59 -25.68 -20.84
N PHE A 62 -9.38 -26.16 -21.18
CA PHE A 62 -8.14 -25.51 -20.74
C PHE A 62 -8.01 -24.04 -21.14
N PRO A 63 -8.26 -23.59 -22.38
CA PRO A 63 -8.20 -22.19 -22.74
C PRO A 63 -9.20 -21.33 -21.98
N ILE A 64 -10.42 -21.84 -21.77
CA ILE A 64 -11.47 -21.14 -21.04
C ILE A 64 -11.07 -20.97 -19.57
N PHE A 65 -10.59 -22.05 -18.94
CA PHE A 65 -10.11 -22.02 -17.56
C PHE A 65 -8.89 -21.09 -17.42
N TYR A 66 -7.98 -21.12 -18.38
CA TYR A 66 -6.84 -20.20 -18.41
C TYR A 66 -7.27 -18.73 -18.47
N LEU A 67 -8.19 -18.38 -19.39
CA LEU A 67 -8.64 -17.00 -19.56
C LEU A 67 -9.48 -16.50 -18.37
N LEU A 68 -10.34 -17.35 -17.81
CA LEU A 68 -11.26 -16.95 -16.75
C LEU A 68 -10.64 -17.01 -15.35
N VAL A 69 -9.70 -17.90 -15.12
CA VAL A 69 -9.13 -18.12 -13.79
C VAL A 69 -7.66 -17.71 -13.71
N PHE A 70 -6.81 -18.29 -14.55
CA PHE A 70 -5.38 -18.05 -14.46
C PHE A 70 -4.96 -16.63 -14.82
N ARG A 71 -5.47 -16.10 -15.92
CA ARG A 71 -5.10 -14.76 -16.38
C ARG A 71 -5.44 -13.65 -15.37
N PRO A 72 -6.65 -13.56 -14.80
CA PRO A 72 -6.96 -12.57 -13.77
C PRO A 72 -6.18 -12.82 -12.47
N LEU A 73 -5.95 -14.08 -12.09
CA LEU A 73 -5.16 -14.42 -10.92
C LEU A 73 -3.71 -13.93 -11.05
N LEU A 74 -3.06 -14.21 -12.18
CA LEU A 74 -1.70 -13.75 -12.46
C LEU A 74 -1.61 -12.22 -12.49
N LYS A 75 -2.63 -11.55 -13.05
CA LYS A 75 -2.69 -10.08 -13.07
C LYS A 75 -2.78 -9.50 -11.65
N ASN A 76 -3.69 -10.03 -10.82
CA ASN A 76 -3.85 -9.58 -9.44
C ASN A 76 -2.58 -9.83 -8.61
N MET A 77 -1.90 -10.97 -8.82
CA MET A 77 -0.63 -11.25 -8.16
C MET A 77 0.47 -10.27 -8.58
N ALA A 78 0.54 -9.92 -9.87
CA ALA A 78 1.49 -8.92 -10.37
C ALA A 78 1.24 -7.53 -9.78
N GLU A 79 -0.04 -7.10 -9.71
CA GLU A 79 -0.43 -5.82 -9.11
C GLU A 79 -0.09 -5.76 -7.61
N LEU A 80 -0.40 -6.83 -6.87
CA LEU A 80 -0.04 -6.94 -5.44
C LEU A 80 1.47 -6.88 -5.23
N ARG A 81 2.22 -7.61 -6.06
CA ARG A 81 3.70 -7.60 -5.99
C ARG A 81 4.25 -6.21 -6.27
N GLN A 82 3.74 -5.54 -7.29
CA GLN A 82 4.18 -4.18 -7.63
C GLN A 82 3.82 -3.17 -6.53
N ALA A 83 2.64 -3.27 -5.93
CA ALA A 83 2.27 -2.44 -4.78
C ALA A 83 3.19 -2.69 -3.58
N GLN A 84 3.55 -3.95 -3.33
CA GLN A 84 4.48 -4.30 -2.26
C GLN A 84 5.91 -3.80 -2.53
N GLU A 85 6.41 -3.90 -3.75
CA GLU A 85 7.71 -3.37 -4.18
C GLU A 85 7.76 -1.84 -4.07
N ASN A 86 6.68 -1.14 -4.45
CA ASN A 86 6.56 0.30 -4.30
C ASN A 86 6.59 0.72 -2.81
N LEU A 87 5.85 0.04 -1.94
CA LEU A 87 5.88 0.29 -0.50
C LEU A 87 7.27 0.03 0.10
N HIS A 88 7.95 -1.03 -0.35
CA HIS A 88 9.30 -1.32 0.09
C HIS A 88 10.29 -0.22 -0.34
N THR A 89 10.21 0.24 -1.58
CA THR A 89 11.06 1.32 -2.11
C THR A 89 10.87 2.61 -1.32
N VAL A 90 9.61 2.99 -1.03
CA VAL A 90 9.30 4.18 -0.21
C VAL A 90 9.83 4.00 1.22
N SER A 91 9.72 2.80 1.80
CA SER A 91 10.26 2.51 3.12
C SER A 91 11.78 2.63 3.17
N VAL A 92 12.49 2.10 2.17
CA VAL A 92 13.96 2.22 2.07
C VAL A 92 14.37 3.68 1.86
N ALA A 93 13.64 4.44 1.02
CA ALA A 93 13.90 5.85 0.80
C ALA A 93 13.69 6.71 2.06
N PHE A 94 12.85 6.28 2.98
CA PHE A 94 12.65 6.93 4.29
C PHE A 94 13.83 6.67 5.25
N GLU A 95 14.50 5.52 5.12
CA GLU A 95 15.67 5.14 5.95
C GLU A 95 16.98 5.74 5.40
N THR A 96 17.04 7.07 5.37
CA THR A 96 18.24 7.82 4.94
C THR A 96 19.24 8.01 6.07
N ARG A 97 20.37 8.65 5.74
CA ARG A 97 21.36 9.08 6.76
C ARG A 97 20.89 10.31 7.54
N ASP A 98 19.97 11.09 6.99
CA ASP A 98 19.41 12.25 7.65
C ASP A 98 18.25 11.82 8.56
N PRO A 99 18.17 12.32 9.79
CA PRO A 99 17.04 12.05 10.66
C PRO A 99 15.76 12.65 10.10
N ILE A 100 14.69 11.84 10.01
CA ILE A 100 13.39 12.26 9.46
C ILE A 100 12.29 11.96 10.46
N LEU A 101 11.39 12.94 10.61
CA LEU A 101 10.20 12.86 11.42
C LEU A 101 8.99 13.26 10.58
N ILE A 102 7.91 12.47 10.61
CA ILE A 102 6.64 12.78 9.95
C ILE A 102 5.56 12.91 11.00
N THR A 103 4.75 13.96 10.89
CA THR A 103 3.59 14.19 11.77
C THR A 103 2.31 14.34 10.96
N ASP A 104 1.16 14.23 11.64
CA ASP A 104 -0.12 14.67 11.11
C ASP A 104 -0.22 16.21 11.06
N ALA A 105 -1.40 16.74 10.68
CA ALA A 105 -1.67 18.17 10.61
C ALA A 105 -1.70 18.84 12.00
N GLU A 106 -1.98 18.09 13.05
CA GLU A 106 -2.00 18.51 14.47
C GLU A 106 -0.62 18.40 15.13
N ALA A 107 0.41 18.06 14.36
CA ALA A 107 1.77 17.83 14.80
C ALA A 107 1.93 16.64 15.78
N ASN A 108 1.11 15.59 15.65
CA ASN A 108 1.38 14.32 16.33
C ASN A 108 2.28 13.44 15.46
N ILE A 109 3.29 12.86 16.04
CA ILE A 109 4.28 12.02 15.35
C ILE A 109 3.60 10.76 14.81
N LEU A 110 3.69 10.56 13.51
CA LEU A 110 3.22 9.37 12.81
C LEU A 110 4.36 8.40 12.51
N ARG A 111 5.55 8.92 12.16
CA ARG A 111 6.72 8.10 11.81
C ARG A 111 8.02 8.84 12.15
N ALA A 112 9.01 8.07 12.57
CA ALA A 112 10.41 8.49 12.70
C ALA A 112 11.29 7.44 12.01
N ASN A 113 12.33 7.87 11.27
CA ASN A 113 13.25 6.91 10.68
C ASN A 113 14.30 6.45 11.72
N ASN A 114 15.03 5.38 11.40
CA ASN A 114 16.02 4.80 12.29
C ASN A 114 17.10 5.80 12.73
N MET A 115 17.45 6.74 11.85
CA MET A 115 18.44 7.76 12.20
C MET A 115 17.90 8.74 13.23
N PHE A 116 16.62 9.15 13.12
CA PHE A 116 15.97 9.98 14.12
C PHE A 116 15.86 9.28 15.48
N LEU A 117 15.52 7.99 15.50
CA LEU A 117 15.50 7.19 16.73
C LEU A 117 16.87 7.15 17.41
N LYS A 118 17.95 7.00 16.62
CA LYS A 118 19.32 6.99 17.13
C LYS A 118 19.73 8.30 17.78
N ILE A 119 19.45 9.44 17.14
CA ILE A 119 19.87 10.74 17.67
C ILE A 119 19.02 11.19 18.85
N SER A 120 17.73 10.87 18.84
CA SER A 120 16.81 11.25 19.91
C SER A 120 16.89 10.31 21.13
N GLY A 121 17.35 9.07 20.94
CA GLY A 121 17.41 8.04 21.98
C GLY A 121 16.04 7.48 22.39
N TYR A 122 14.96 7.87 21.73
CA TYR A 122 13.61 7.35 21.97
C TYR A 122 13.32 6.14 21.08
N SER A 123 12.49 5.21 21.55
CA SER A 123 11.94 4.17 20.68
C SER A 123 10.78 4.69 19.84
N SER A 124 10.42 3.95 18.79
CA SER A 124 9.28 4.30 17.93
C SER A 124 7.98 4.37 18.73
N GLU A 125 7.76 3.41 19.63
CA GLU A 125 6.55 3.32 20.47
C GLU A 125 6.42 4.50 21.43
N GLU A 126 7.56 5.05 21.86
CA GLU A 126 7.57 6.22 22.75
C GLU A 126 7.27 7.53 22.02
N LEU A 127 7.59 7.58 20.72
CA LEU A 127 7.41 8.79 19.90
C LEU A 127 6.03 8.84 19.21
N ILE A 128 5.55 7.74 18.67
CA ILE A 128 4.30 7.70 17.90
C ILE A 128 3.13 8.25 18.72
N GLY A 129 2.35 9.14 18.10
CA GLY A 129 1.23 9.84 18.74
C GLY A 129 1.61 10.96 19.70
N LYS A 130 2.91 11.20 19.95
CA LYS A 130 3.38 12.32 20.77
C LYS A 130 3.64 13.55 19.89
N ASN A 131 3.57 14.73 20.53
CA ASN A 131 3.99 15.96 19.87
C ASN A 131 5.52 16.09 19.94
N PRO A 132 6.22 16.55 18.88
CA PRO A 132 7.67 16.78 18.89
C PRO A 132 8.18 17.71 19.98
N ARG A 133 7.29 18.43 20.66
CA ARG A 133 7.63 19.25 21.85
C ARG A 133 8.29 18.47 22.98
N ILE A 134 8.19 17.13 22.99
CA ILE A 134 8.95 16.30 23.96
C ILE A 134 10.46 16.44 23.80
N LEU A 135 10.92 16.88 22.60
CA LEU A 135 12.34 17.13 22.31
C LEU A 135 12.74 18.60 22.55
N LYS A 136 11.80 19.42 23.03
CA LYS A 136 12.02 20.85 23.25
C LYS A 136 13.04 21.06 24.37
N THR A 137 13.97 22.01 24.14
CA THR A 137 14.89 22.48 25.15
C THR A 137 14.39 23.80 25.77
N GLU A 138 14.79 24.11 26.99
CA GLU A 138 14.40 25.37 27.64
C GLU A 138 15.15 26.60 27.07
N ARG A 139 16.17 26.38 26.22
CA ARG A 139 16.98 27.44 25.64
C ARG A 139 16.28 28.31 24.63
N TYR A 140 15.27 27.75 23.92
CA TYR A 140 14.45 28.52 23.01
C TYR A 140 13.14 28.93 23.67
N ARG A 141 12.85 30.24 23.62
CA ARG A 141 11.61 30.81 24.14
C ARG A 141 10.43 30.39 23.25
N ASP A 142 9.23 30.49 23.80
CA ASP A 142 8.01 30.17 23.06
C ASP A 142 7.83 31.03 21.79
N ASP A 143 8.35 32.27 21.80
CA ASP A 143 8.32 33.16 20.65
C ASP A 143 9.00 32.56 19.42
N TYR A 144 10.15 31.87 19.59
CA TYR A 144 10.85 31.20 18.49
C TYR A 144 9.98 30.14 17.80
N TYR A 145 9.33 29.27 18.58
CA TYR A 145 8.47 28.23 18.03
C TYR A 145 7.21 28.83 17.38
N LYS A 146 6.71 29.92 17.91
CA LYS A 146 5.58 30.66 17.32
C LYS A 146 5.95 31.23 15.95
N GLU A 147 7.08 31.92 15.84
CA GLU A 147 7.58 32.47 14.57
C GLU A 147 7.84 31.35 13.53
N MET A 148 8.42 30.23 13.95
CA MET A 148 8.62 29.06 13.12
C MET A 148 7.29 28.54 12.54
N TRP A 149 6.28 28.36 13.40
CA TRP A 149 4.96 27.90 12.97
C TRP A 149 4.23 28.92 12.08
N ASP A 150 4.28 30.19 12.43
CA ASP A 150 3.70 31.27 11.63
C ASP A 150 4.32 31.35 10.24
N HIS A 151 5.62 31.11 10.12
CA HIS A 151 6.30 31.05 8.84
C HIS A 151 5.90 29.79 8.05
N LEU A 152 5.92 28.62 8.69
CA LEU A 152 5.57 27.35 8.08
C LEU A 152 4.14 27.35 7.53
N LEU A 153 3.18 27.85 8.29
CA LEU A 153 1.77 27.92 7.87
C LEU A 153 1.56 28.89 6.70
N ARG A 154 2.33 29.99 6.63
CA ARG A 154 2.22 30.96 5.52
C ARG A 154 2.92 30.50 4.24
N HIS A 155 4.09 29.87 4.36
CA HIS A 155 4.96 29.58 3.23
C HIS A 155 5.01 28.10 2.84
N GLY A 156 4.44 27.20 3.67
CA GLY A 156 4.45 25.76 3.44
C GLY A 156 5.79 25.07 3.77
N SER A 157 6.82 25.84 4.13
CA SER A 157 8.12 25.32 4.57
C SER A 157 8.80 26.27 5.54
N TRP A 158 9.70 25.73 6.34
CA TRP A 158 10.57 26.48 7.24
C TRP A 158 11.95 25.85 7.27
N ILE A 159 12.99 26.66 7.32
CA ILE A 159 14.39 26.25 7.42
C ILE A 159 15.06 27.08 8.49
N GLY A 160 15.77 26.43 9.39
CA GLY A 160 16.53 27.12 10.45
C GLY A 160 17.31 26.16 11.33
N GLU A 161 18.04 26.71 12.29
CA GLU A 161 18.70 25.96 13.33
C GLU A 161 17.81 25.85 14.55
N THR A 162 17.78 24.67 15.15
CA THR A 162 17.08 24.42 16.42
C THR A 162 17.96 23.66 17.37
N ARG A 163 17.49 23.48 18.57
CA ARG A 163 18.12 22.55 19.54
C ARG A 163 17.08 21.52 19.95
N ILE A 164 17.52 20.30 20.00
CA ILE A 164 16.68 19.21 20.50
C ILE A 164 17.36 18.60 21.73
N ARG A 165 16.54 18.06 22.62
CA ARG A 165 16.95 17.31 23.78
C ARG A 165 16.71 15.83 23.55
N ASP A 166 17.74 15.02 23.69
CA ASP A 166 17.60 13.57 23.63
C ASP A 166 16.96 13.01 24.92
N LYS A 167 16.66 11.71 24.90
CA LYS A 167 16.06 11.02 26.05
C LYS A 167 16.96 11.01 27.29
N LEU A 168 18.27 11.16 27.13
CA LEU A 168 19.25 11.22 28.24
C LEU A 168 19.38 12.63 28.80
N GLY A 169 18.72 13.63 28.20
CA GLY A 169 18.76 15.02 28.63
C GLY A 169 19.88 15.87 27.98
N ASN A 170 20.61 15.34 26.99
CA ASN A 170 21.64 16.08 26.29
C ASN A 170 20.98 17.03 25.25
N ASP A 171 21.42 18.28 25.27
CA ASP A 171 20.97 19.32 24.34
C ASP A 171 22.01 19.49 23.23
N PHE A 172 21.63 19.39 21.96
CA PHE A 172 22.49 19.66 20.81
C PHE A 172 21.82 20.51 19.74
N ALA A 173 22.61 21.35 19.08
CA ALA A 173 22.17 22.18 17.99
C ALA A 173 22.06 21.32 16.71
N ILE A 174 21.03 21.55 15.93
CA ILE A 174 20.76 20.80 14.69
C ILE A 174 20.03 21.69 13.69
N GLY A 175 20.44 21.63 12.44
CA GLY A 175 19.69 22.24 11.36
C GLY A 175 18.38 21.47 11.13
N MET A 176 17.30 22.17 10.81
CA MET A 176 16.00 21.56 10.59
C MET A 176 15.31 22.21 9.39
N VAL A 177 14.74 21.38 8.54
CA VAL A 177 13.85 21.79 7.45
C VAL A 177 12.50 21.15 7.71
N ILE A 178 11.44 21.94 7.76
CA ILE A 178 10.06 21.41 7.85
C ILE A 178 9.33 21.76 6.56
N THR A 179 8.62 20.79 5.99
CA THR A 179 7.79 20.97 4.80
C THR A 179 6.37 20.48 5.09
N ALA A 180 5.38 21.33 4.77
CA ALA A 180 3.97 20.96 4.81
C ALA A 180 3.60 20.18 3.56
N VAL A 181 3.05 18.99 3.73
CA VAL A 181 2.47 18.16 2.67
C VAL A 181 0.98 18.45 2.60
N LYS A 182 0.51 18.76 1.40
CA LYS A 182 -0.89 19.14 1.17
C LYS A 182 -1.57 18.16 0.23
N ASP A 183 -2.88 18.02 0.39
CA ASP A 183 -3.73 17.26 -0.52
C ASP A 183 -4.10 18.03 -1.79
N ASP A 184 -4.90 17.42 -2.65
CA ASP A 184 -5.38 18.02 -3.91
C ASP A 184 -6.28 19.26 -3.69
N GLN A 185 -6.78 19.47 -2.47
CA GLN A 185 -7.59 20.62 -2.06
C GLN A 185 -6.73 21.71 -1.41
N ASN A 186 -5.39 21.57 -1.42
CA ASN A 186 -4.42 22.48 -0.80
C ASN A 186 -4.54 22.55 0.74
N VAL A 187 -5.11 21.53 1.38
CA VAL A 187 -5.19 21.39 2.83
C VAL A 187 -3.95 20.62 3.32
N THR A 188 -3.27 21.14 4.34
CA THR A 188 -2.12 20.44 4.93
C THR A 188 -2.58 19.18 5.64
N THR A 189 -2.01 18.05 5.24
CA THR A 189 -2.28 16.71 5.81
C THR A 189 -1.18 16.23 6.72
N HIS A 190 0.07 16.61 6.43
CA HIS A 190 1.25 16.15 7.17
C HIS A 190 2.32 17.22 7.21
N TYR A 191 3.25 17.09 8.15
CA TYR A 191 4.52 17.80 8.13
C TYR A 191 5.67 16.80 8.09
N VAL A 192 6.67 17.07 7.26
CA VAL A 192 7.91 16.31 7.18
C VAL A 192 9.04 17.20 7.68
N ALA A 193 9.69 16.78 8.77
CA ALA A 193 10.87 17.44 9.28
C ALA A 193 12.12 16.59 8.99
N THR A 194 13.10 17.18 8.34
CA THR A 194 14.43 16.61 8.14
C THR A 194 15.44 17.38 8.98
N TYR A 195 16.40 16.67 9.55
CA TYR A 195 17.41 17.27 10.40
C TYR A 195 18.79 17.01 9.81
N ASN A 196 19.72 17.96 10.00
CA ASN A 196 21.10 17.86 9.53
C ASN A 196 22.06 18.42 10.58
N PHE A 197 23.26 17.83 10.68
CA PHE A 197 24.34 18.26 11.58
C PHE A 197 25.29 19.19 10.86
#